data_7a0ee6553a1f7ba0383e061b3433427e
#
_entry.id   7a0ee6553a1f7ba0383e061b3433427e
#
_cell.length_a   1.000
_cell.length_b   1.000
_cell.length_c   1.000
_cell.angle_alpha   90.00
_cell.angle_beta   90.00
_cell.angle_gamma   90.00
#
_symmetry.space_group_name_H-M   'P 1'
#
loop_
_entity.id
_entity.type
_entity.pdbx_description
1 polymer ?
#
loop_
_entity_poly.entity_id
_entity_poly.type
_entity_poly.pdbx_seq_one_letter_code
_entity_poly.pdbx_strand_id
1 'polypeptide(L)'
;SIELQANIISNEPSLDLARLGYVMKTPEDLGCYTYYGRGPHNNYNDRMNGAFVELYNSTVKEQFVNFPKPQSMGNREGVRWCALTDSEGQGALFISAASPLSASALPWSAMQMVEAPHPYQLPESDGNYLHLDLKMMGLGGSSCGQDAPLEEDRIKAGNHMMGFIIRPAGNDLTQRAKVSAAGEMPLGMSWDRAGMLNITTARKNAVICYSINDSKKVFDYKEPFDLREGGKVTAWYKDNEQLRVTFEFNKIESIPVEVIYASSAEKGEGDASHLVDGDPNTYWHTVYSVTVAKYPHWIDFDCAEVKTIKGFTYLPRQNSSNGNIKDYQLQVSNDGKNWG
;
A
#
# COMPACT_ATOMS: atom_id res chain seq x y z
N SER A 1 -7.07 -25.17 5.39
CA SER A 1 -6.28 -24.05 4.88
C SER A 1 -7.18 -22.84 4.64
N ILE A 2 -6.62 -21.67 4.83
CA ILE A 2 -7.24 -20.40 4.48
C ILE A 2 -6.39 -19.81 3.36
N GLU A 3 -7.00 -19.43 2.26
CA GLU A 3 -6.35 -18.70 1.19
C GLU A 3 -6.76 -17.24 1.28
N LEU A 4 -5.76 -16.36 1.29
CA LEU A 4 -5.95 -14.93 1.30
C LEU A 4 -5.40 -14.35 0.01
N GLN A 5 -6.24 -13.62 -0.71
CA GLN A 5 -5.87 -12.89 -1.90
C GLN A 5 -6.29 -11.44 -1.75
N ALA A 6 -5.42 -10.53 -2.14
CA ALA A 6 -5.70 -9.12 -2.08
C ALA A 6 -5.36 -8.42 -3.39
N ASN A 7 -6.29 -7.63 -3.85
CA ASN A 7 -6.07 -6.61 -4.86
C ASN A 7 -5.89 -5.28 -4.13
N ILE A 8 -4.73 -4.72 -4.25
CA ILE A 8 -4.37 -3.44 -3.64
C ILE A 8 -4.41 -2.41 -4.74
N ILE A 9 -5.28 -1.43 -4.56
CA ILE A 9 -5.58 -0.41 -5.56
C ILE A 9 -5.23 0.94 -4.96
N SER A 10 -4.43 1.72 -5.65
CA SER A 10 -4.11 3.08 -5.25
C SER A 10 -4.58 4.08 -6.28
N ASN A 11 -5.17 5.17 -5.81
CA ASN A 11 -5.52 6.32 -6.63
C ASN A 11 -4.30 7.24 -6.88
N GLU A 12 -3.18 6.96 -6.21
CA GLU A 12 -1.92 7.73 -6.30
C GLU A 12 -0.77 6.81 -6.76
N PRO A 13 -0.73 6.41 -8.03
CA PRO A 13 0.19 5.38 -8.50
C PRO A 13 1.67 5.77 -8.41
N SER A 14 1.96 7.06 -8.32
CA SER A 14 3.33 7.59 -8.21
C SER A 14 3.86 7.68 -6.78
N LEU A 15 3.01 7.51 -5.78
CA LEU A 15 3.40 7.58 -4.37
C LEU A 15 4.37 6.43 -4.02
N ASP A 16 5.46 6.76 -3.34
CA ASP A 16 6.39 5.77 -2.81
C ASP A 16 5.87 5.19 -1.49
N LEU A 17 5.86 3.87 -1.39
CA LEU A 17 5.46 3.13 -0.19
C LEU A 17 6.67 2.52 0.49
N ALA A 18 6.72 2.61 1.81
CA ALA A 18 7.79 1.96 2.58
C ALA A 18 7.68 0.44 2.55
N ARG A 19 6.46 -0.09 2.58
CA ARG A 19 6.15 -1.51 2.47
C ARG A 19 4.72 -1.71 2.02
N LEU A 20 4.45 -2.86 1.42
CA LEU A 20 3.13 -3.21 0.90
C LEU A 20 2.83 -4.67 1.26
N GLY A 21 1.94 -4.89 2.21
CA GLY A 21 1.60 -6.24 2.66
C GLY A 21 0.67 -6.29 3.86
N TYR A 22 0.75 -7.39 4.59
CA TYR A 22 -0.05 -7.66 5.78
C TYR A 22 0.82 -7.78 7.01
N VAL A 23 0.30 -7.28 8.11
CA VAL A 23 0.84 -7.53 9.45
C VAL A 23 -0.18 -8.35 10.24
N MET A 24 0.30 -9.39 10.91
CA MET A 24 -0.50 -10.23 11.78
C MET A 24 0.17 -10.31 13.14
N LYS A 25 -0.62 -10.14 14.19
CA LYS A 25 -0.19 -10.40 15.57
C LYS A 25 -0.53 -11.84 15.93
N THR A 26 0.46 -12.58 16.40
CA THR A 26 0.29 -13.95 16.88
C THR A 26 0.66 -14.04 18.37
N PRO A 27 0.18 -15.07 19.10
CA PRO A 27 0.57 -15.31 20.48
C PRO A 27 2.09 -15.41 20.65
N GLU A 28 2.60 -15.01 21.82
CA GLU A 28 4.04 -14.98 22.10
C GLU A 28 4.66 -16.38 22.15
N ASP A 29 3.90 -17.39 22.53
CA ASP A 29 4.32 -18.81 22.58
C ASP A 29 4.65 -19.38 21.19
N LEU A 30 4.13 -18.78 20.10
CA LEU A 30 4.53 -19.10 18.73
C LEU A 30 5.88 -18.44 18.38
N GLY A 31 6.87 -18.63 19.21
CA GLY A 31 8.15 -17.95 19.15
C GLY A 31 9.21 -18.58 18.25
N CYS A 32 8.98 -19.78 17.70
CA CYS A 32 9.87 -20.41 16.72
C CYS A 32 9.56 -19.89 15.31
N TYR A 33 10.57 -19.39 14.61
CA TYR A 33 10.44 -18.87 13.25
C TYR A 33 11.25 -19.70 12.28
N THR A 34 10.55 -20.44 11.43
CA THR A 34 11.13 -21.24 10.34
C THR A 34 10.74 -20.64 9.01
N TYR A 35 11.67 -20.48 8.07
CA TYR A 35 11.36 -19.95 6.75
C TYR A 35 12.20 -20.56 5.64
N TYR A 36 11.64 -20.65 4.44
CA TYR A 36 12.33 -21.00 3.20
C TYR A 36 12.39 -19.76 2.31
N GLY A 37 13.53 -19.10 2.32
CA GLY A 37 13.77 -17.82 1.69
C GLY A 37 15.24 -17.42 1.78
N ARG A 38 15.56 -16.16 1.50
CA ARG A 38 16.92 -15.65 1.61
C ARG A 38 17.31 -15.39 3.06
N GLY A 39 18.49 -15.86 3.43
CA GLY A 39 19.05 -15.72 4.77
C GLY A 39 20.54 -16.02 4.82
N PRO A 40 21.11 -16.27 6.03
CA PRO A 40 20.46 -16.19 7.36
C PRO A 40 20.25 -14.76 7.87
N HIS A 41 20.97 -13.78 7.33
CA HIS A 41 20.90 -12.39 7.77
C HIS A 41 19.69 -11.66 7.21
N ASN A 42 19.28 -10.57 7.87
CA ASN A 42 18.28 -9.67 7.30
C ASN A 42 18.76 -9.13 5.94
N ASN A 43 17.87 -9.08 5.01
CA ASN A 43 18.15 -8.66 3.64
C ASN A 43 16.94 -7.92 3.06
N TYR A 44 17.20 -7.08 2.07
CA TYR A 44 16.25 -6.18 1.45
C TYR A 44 16.49 -6.19 -0.05
N ASN A 45 15.57 -5.71 -0.88
CA ASN A 45 15.72 -5.77 -2.34
C ASN A 45 17.00 -5.11 -2.87
N ASP A 46 17.47 -4.02 -2.23
CA ASP A 46 18.72 -3.35 -2.53
C ASP A 46 19.94 -3.93 -1.79
N ARG A 47 19.74 -4.96 -0.95
CA ARG A 47 20.77 -5.50 -0.06
C ARG A 47 20.59 -6.99 0.22
N MET A 48 20.61 -7.80 -0.82
CA MET A 48 20.45 -9.26 -0.73
C MET A 48 21.65 -10.07 -1.27
N ASN A 49 22.73 -9.41 -1.70
CA ASN A 49 23.94 -10.10 -2.09
C ASN A 49 24.55 -10.83 -0.87
N GLY A 50 24.88 -12.11 -1.04
CA GLY A 50 25.35 -12.96 0.04
C GLY A 50 24.24 -13.59 0.90
N ALA A 51 22.97 -13.31 0.62
CA ALA A 51 21.85 -14.01 1.21
C ALA A 51 21.37 -15.13 0.27
N PHE A 52 21.46 -16.38 0.71
CA PHE A 52 21.13 -17.55 -0.09
C PHE A 52 19.72 -18.07 0.24
N VAL A 53 19.09 -18.69 -0.73
CA VAL A 53 17.77 -19.30 -0.54
C VAL A 53 17.94 -20.69 0.03
N GLU A 54 17.61 -20.84 1.29
CA GLU A 54 17.68 -22.11 2.02
C GLU A 54 16.54 -22.19 3.05
N LEU A 55 16.51 -23.31 3.79
CA LEU A 55 15.66 -23.49 4.94
C LEU A 55 16.38 -23.02 6.20
N TYR A 56 15.81 -22.03 6.87
CA TYR A 56 16.38 -21.46 8.08
C TYR A 56 15.41 -21.65 9.26
N ASN A 57 16.02 -21.91 10.42
CA ASN A 57 15.33 -21.99 11.70
C ASN A 57 15.94 -20.98 12.66
N SER A 58 15.08 -20.28 13.37
CA SER A 58 15.46 -19.25 14.33
C SER A 58 14.28 -19.04 15.31
N THR A 59 14.42 -18.06 16.19
CA THR A 59 13.30 -17.58 17.00
C THR A 59 12.95 -16.16 16.62
N VAL A 60 11.71 -15.75 16.93
CA VAL A 60 11.26 -14.37 16.73
C VAL A 60 12.15 -13.39 17.49
N LYS A 61 12.61 -13.75 18.70
CA LYS A 61 13.51 -12.92 19.51
C LYS A 61 14.86 -12.71 18.86
N GLU A 62 15.41 -13.74 18.19
CA GLU A 62 16.70 -13.64 17.47
C GLU A 62 16.62 -12.81 16.19
N GLN A 63 15.41 -12.50 15.70
CA GLN A 63 15.27 -11.59 14.54
C GLN A 63 15.48 -10.12 14.94
N PHE A 64 15.38 -9.80 16.23
CA PHE A 64 15.61 -8.45 16.71
C PHE A 64 17.11 -8.15 16.77
N VAL A 65 17.50 -7.07 16.08
CA VAL A 65 18.88 -6.55 16.12
C VAL A 65 18.90 -5.34 17.04
N ASN A 66 19.80 -5.37 18.02
CA ASN A 66 19.90 -4.33 19.04
C ASN A 66 20.61 -3.07 18.51
N PHE A 67 19.98 -2.39 17.56
CA PHE A 67 20.44 -1.08 17.10
C PHE A 67 20.28 -0.02 18.19
N PRO A 68 21.11 1.05 18.20
CA PRO A 68 20.97 2.15 19.17
C PRO A 68 19.58 2.77 19.23
N LYS A 69 18.88 2.80 18.10
CA LYS A 69 17.46 3.12 18.00
C LYS A 69 16.72 1.97 17.33
N PRO A 70 15.61 1.48 17.93
CA PRO A 70 14.77 0.50 17.26
C PRO A 70 14.29 1.01 15.91
N GLN A 71 14.32 0.17 14.89
CA GLN A 71 13.98 0.53 13.52
C GLN A 71 13.57 -0.71 12.75
N SER A 72 13.20 -0.54 11.48
CA SER A 72 12.88 -1.68 10.61
C SER A 72 14.07 -2.65 10.53
N MET A 73 13.80 -3.91 10.81
CA MET A 73 14.81 -4.98 10.86
C MET A 73 14.17 -6.34 10.62
N GLY A 74 15.01 -7.37 10.52
CA GLY A 74 14.55 -8.76 10.46
C GLY A 74 13.95 -9.18 9.13
N ASN A 75 13.94 -8.32 8.10
CA ASN A 75 13.37 -8.67 6.81
C ASN A 75 14.13 -9.79 6.11
N ARG A 76 13.41 -10.64 5.42
CA ARG A 76 13.90 -11.72 4.55
C ARG A 76 13.22 -11.61 3.20
N GLU A 77 13.99 -11.51 2.15
CA GLU A 77 13.50 -11.48 0.77
C GLU A 77 13.34 -12.88 0.20
N GLY A 78 12.50 -13.00 -0.80
CA GLY A 78 12.31 -14.23 -1.54
C GLY A 78 11.77 -15.37 -0.69
N VAL A 79 10.94 -15.09 0.28
CA VAL A 79 10.33 -16.10 1.17
C VAL A 79 9.20 -16.81 0.42
N ARG A 80 9.35 -18.12 0.22
CA ARG A 80 8.35 -18.98 -0.39
C ARG A 80 7.33 -19.44 0.64
N TRP A 81 7.78 -19.65 1.85
CA TRP A 81 6.93 -19.93 3.00
C TRP A 81 7.66 -19.63 4.30
N CYS A 82 6.91 -19.35 5.34
CA CYS A 82 7.40 -19.26 6.71
C CYS A 82 6.39 -19.85 7.69
N ALA A 83 6.84 -20.20 8.88
CA ALA A 83 6.00 -20.70 9.94
C ALA A 83 6.35 -20.04 11.27
N LEU A 84 5.33 -19.79 12.07
CA LEU A 84 5.45 -19.48 13.48
C LEU A 84 4.86 -20.65 14.27
N THR A 85 5.68 -21.24 15.15
CA THR A 85 5.28 -22.40 15.93
C THR A 85 5.72 -22.26 17.39
N ASP A 86 5.07 -23.02 18.25
CA ASP A 86 5.54 -23.26 19.60
C ASP A 86 6.71 -24.27 19.64
N SER A 87 7.16 -24.63 20.82
CA SER A 87 8.22 -25.61 21.04
C SER A 87 7.85 -27.04 20.62
N GLU A 88 6.56 -27.34 20.48
CA GLU A 88 6.05 -28.64 20.03
C GLU A 88 5.80 -28.71 18.53
N GLY A 89 6.04 -27.60 17.81
CA GLY A 89 5.84 -27.47 16.38
C GLY A 89 4.39 -27.19 15.97
N GLN A 90 3.53 -26.84 16.95
CA GLN A 90 2.16 -26.43 16.65
C GLN A 90 2.13 -24.93 16.33
N GLY A 91 1.28 -24.53 15.38
CA GLY A 91 1.18 -23.11 14.98
C GLY A 91 0.66 -22.94 13.57
N ALA A 92 1.14 -21.92 12.90
CA ALA A 92 0.68 -21.54 11.57
C ALA A 92 1.82 -21.52 10.54
N LEU A 93 1.52 -22.05 9.36
CA LEU A 93 2.37 -22.06 8.18
C LEU A 93 1.77 -21.11 7.13
N PHE A 94 2.56 -20.19 6.65
CA PHE A 94 2.21 -19.18 5.67
C PHE A 94 2.97 -19.45 4.38
N ILE A 95 2.27 -19.64 3.28
CA ILE A 95 2.84 -20.05 1.99
C ILE A 95 2.51 -18.99 0.96
N SER A 96 3.50 -18.51 0.27
CA SER A 96 3.32 -17.60 -0.87
C SER A 96 2.48 -18.26 -1.96
N ALA A 97 1.46 -17.58 -2.47
CA ALA A 97 0.56 -18.14 -3.47
C ALA A 97 0.99 -17.84 -4.92
N ALA A 98 1.69 -16.73 -5.17
CA ALA A 98 2.03 -16.30 -6.53
C ALA A 98 3.53 -16.04 -6.72
N SER A 99 4.08 -15.12 -5.95
CA SER A 99 5.50 -14.76 -5.99
C SER A 99 6.08 -14.82 -4.59
N PRO A 100 7.38 -15.13 -4.44
CA PRO A 100 8.01 -15.06 -3.15
C PRO A 100 7.78 -13.70 -2.49
N LEU A 101 7.56 -13.70 -1.18
CA LEU A 101 7.25 -12.52 -0.37
C LEU A 101 8.50 -12.00 0.35
N SER A 102 8.42 -10.78 0.83
CA SER A 102 9.29 -10.30 1.91
C SER A 102 8.60 -10.66 3.24
N ALA A 103 9.35 -11.17 4.20
CA ALA A 103 8.78 -11.53 5.50
C ALA A 103 9.68 -11.15 6.66
N SER A 104 9.07 -10.75 7.77
CA SER A 104 9.76 -10.53 9.04
C SER A 104 8.86 -10.89 10.21
N ALA A 105 9.44 -11.42 11.28
CA ALA A 105 8.74 -11.71 12.52
C ALA A 105 9.51 -11.08 13.69
N LEU A 106 8.87 -10.21 14.45
CA LEU A 106 9.49 -9.45 15.53
C LEU A 106 8.60 -9.45 16.77
N PRO A 107 9.16 -9.33 17.99
CA PRO A 107 8.37 -9.29 19.22
C PRO A 107 7.70 -7.93 19.48
N TRP A 108 7.87 -6.96 18.59
CA TRP A 108 7.27 -5.63 18.68
C TRP A 108 6.72 -5.20 17.34
N SER A 109 5.64 -4.43 17.37
CA SER A 109 5.11 -3.76 16.19
C SER A 109 6.04 -2.65 15.70
N ALA A 110 5.89 -2.26 14.43
CA ALA A 110 6.63 -1.14 13.87
C ALA A 110 6.40 0.16 14.67
N MET A 111 5.18 0.39 15.16
CA MET A 111 4.84 1.56 15.97
C MET A 111 5.53 1.55 17.33
N GLN A 112 5.52 0.42 18.05
CA GLN A 112 6.24 0.30 19.32
C GLN A 112 7.74 0.57 19.14
N MET A 113 8.32 0.11 18.04
CA MET A 113 9.74 0.37 17.73
C MET A 113 10.00 1.85 17.38
N VAL A 114 9.09 2.49 16.64
CA VAL A 114 9.24 3.93 16.30
C VAL A 114 9.12 4.82 17.53
N GLU A 115 8.21 4.49 18.44
CA GLU A 115 7.96 5.26 19.67
C GLU A 115 9.07 5.10 20.70
N ALA A 116 9.84 4.02 20.67
CA ALA A 116 10.95 3.80 21.59
C ALA A 116 12.24 4.48 21.10
N PRO A 117 12.75 5.51 21.78
CA PRO A 117 14.02 6.16 21.44
C PRO A 117 15.22 5.20 21.53
N HIS A 118 15.16 4.22 22.43
CA HIS A 118 16.21 3.24 22.66
C HIS A 118 15.63 1.86 22.97
N PRO A 119 16.37 0.76 22.70
CA PRO A 119 15.88 -0.60 22.92
C PRO A 119 15.38 -0.88 24.34
N TYR A 120 16.01 -0.30 25.35
CA TYR A 120 15.62 -0.48 26.76
C TYR A 120 14.30 0.22 27.13
N GLN A 121 13.75 1.01 26.23
CA GLN A 121 12.46 1.70 26.37
C GLN A 121 11.33 0.98 25.63
N LEU A 122 11.63 -0.12 24.94
CA LEU A 122 10.61 -0.96 24.36
C LEU A 122 9.72 -1.54 25.48
N PRO A 123 8.40 -1.60 25.28
CA PRO A 123 7.49 -2.22 26.24
C PRO A 123 7.77 -3.72 26.35
N GLU A 124 7.18 -4.37 27.35
CA GLU A 124 7.12 -5.83 27.34
C GLU A 124 6.44 -6.31 26.06
N SER A 125 6.95 -7.44 25.53
CA SER A 125 6.36 -8.03 24.34
C SER A 125 4.92 -8.48 24.64
N ASP A 126 4.01 -8.18 23.75
CA ASP A 126 2.59 -8.56 23.87
C ASP A 126 2.16 -9.56 22.78
N GLY A 127 3.15 -10.16 22.11
CA GLY A 127 2.97 -11.12 21.03
C GLY A 127 4.04 -11.03 19.97
N ASN A 128 3.91 -11.81 18.91
CA ASN A 128 4.79 -11.76 17.76
C ASN A 128 4.10 -11.05 16.58
N TYR A 129 4.80 -10.16 15.92
CA TYR A 129 4.31 -9.41 14.77
C TYR A 129 4.95 -9.96 13.49
N LEU A 130 4.17 -10.73 12.76
CA LEU A 130 4.56 -11.29 11.46
C LEU A 130 4.14 -10.33 10.35
N HIS A 131 5.10 -9.88 9.57
CA HIS A 131 4.87 -9.18 8.32
C HIS A 131 5.02 -10.14 7.15
N LEU A 132 4.05 -10.14 6.25
CA LEU A 132 4.08 -10.80 4.95
C LEU A 132 3.84 -9.72 3.91
N ASP A 133 4.89 -9.30 3.23
CA ASP A 133 4.82 -8.20 2.31
C ASP A 133 5.04 -8.70 0.87
N LEU A 134 4.27 -8.17 -0.06
CA LEU A 134 4.52 -8.34 -1.49
C LEU A 134 5.88 -7.75 -1.84
N LYS A 135 6.16 -6.56 -1.26
CA LYS A 135 7.43 -5.87 -1.40
C LYS A 135 7.72 -5.03 -0.16
N MET A 136 9.00 -4.87 0.11
CA MET A 136 9.53 -3.87 1.03
C MET A 136 10.50 -2.96 0.28
N MET A 137 10.39 -1.65 0.48
CA MET A 137 11.29 -0.67 -0.14
C MET A 137 12.72 -0.91 0.31
N GLY A 138 13.68 -0.70 -0.58
CA GLY A 138 15.11 -0.71 -0.24
C GLY A 138 15.43 0.26 0.89
N LEU A 139 16.48 -0.02 1.62
CA LEU A 139 16.90 0.83 2.74
C LEU A 139 17.61 2.11 2.27
N GLY A 140 17.96 2.18 0.99
CA GLY A 140 18.81 3.21 0.46
C GLY A 140 20.27 3.00 0.88
N GLY A 141 21.09 3.99 0.69
CA GLY A 141 22.37 3.88 1.29
C GLY A 141 23.54 3.88 0.34
N SER A 142 23.49 4.78 -0.58
CA SER A 142 24.69 5.20 -1.27
C SER A 142 25.70 5.83 -0.30
N SER A 143 25.29 6.22 0.91
CA SER A 143 26.18 6.81 1.91
C SER A 143 25.54 6.85 3.30
N CYS A 144 26.23 7.36 4.29
CA CYS A 144 25.69 7.73 5.60
C CYS A 144 24.75 8.97 5.55
N GLY A 145 24.26 9.35 4.39
CA GLY A 145 23.34 10.44 4.18
C GLY A 145 21.87 10.02 4.20
N GLN A 146 21.01 10.92 3.76
CA GLN A 146 19.57 10.75 3.71
C GLN A 146 19.06 10.37 2.30
N ASP A 147 19.92 9.78 1.49
CA ASP A 147 19.56 9.42 0.13
C ASP A 147 18.49 8.33 0.10
N ALA A 148 17.46 8.60 -0.66
CA ALA A 148 16.40 7.64 -0.92
C ALA A 148 16.96 6.43 -1.69
N PRO A 149 16.31 5.26 -1.62
CA PRO A 149 16.63 4.12 -2.47
C PRO A 149 16.58 4.50 -3.96
N LEU A 150 17.32 3.75 -4.78
CA LEU A 150 17.23 3.88 -6.23
C LEU A 150 15.78 3.66 -6.68
N GLU A 151 15.41 4.22 -7.84
CA GLU A 151 14.04 4.13 -8.35
C GLU A 151 13.57 2.67 -8.51
N GLU A 152 14.46 1.77 -8.90
CA GLU A 152 14.20 0.33 -9.04
C GLU A 152 13.93 -0.38 -7.71
N ASP A 153 14.43 0.17 -6.61
CA ASP A 153 14.27 -0.36 -5.26
C ASP A 153 13.09 0.25 -4.50
N ARG A 154 12.37 1.16 -5.12
CA ARG A 154 11.17 1.79 -4.56
C ARG A 154 9.93 0.97 -4.86
N ILE A 155 8.92 1.12 -4.02
CA ILE A 155 7.60 0.57 -4.26
C ILE A 155 6.68 1.71 -4.63
N LYS A 156 6.18 1.72 -5.85
CA LYS A 156 5.14 2.67 -6.24
C LYS A 156 3.78 2.14 -5.80
N ALA A 157 2.95 3.04 -5.29
CA ALA A 157 1.57 2.75 -4.91
C ALA A 157 0.70 2.58 -6.16
N GLY A 158 0.97 1.59 -6.96
CA GLY A 158 0.17 1.24 -8.14
C GLY A 158 -0.89 0.20 -7.80
N ASN A 159 -1.19 -0.60 -8.79
CA ASN A 159 -2.07 -1.75 -8.67
C ASN A 159 -1.24 -2.99 -8.40
N HIS A 160 -1.51 -3.63 -7.30
CA HIS A 160 -0.76 -4.80 -6.87
C HIS A 160 -1.71 -5.94 -6.51
N MET A 161 -1.25 -7.15 -6.77
CA MET A 161 -1.90 -8.37 -6.32
C MET A 161 -0.95 -9.12 -5.42
N MET A 162 -1.43 -9.59 -4.29
CA MET A 162 -0.71 -10.51 -3.43
C MET A 162 -1.61 -11.60 -2.90
N GLY A 163 -1.02 -12.74 -2.58
CA GLY A 163 -1.75 -13.83 -1.97
C GLY A 163 -0.83 -14.75 -1.19
N PHE A 164 -1.40 -15.35 -0.17
CA PHE A 164 -0.76 -16.40 0.60
C PHE A 164 -1.79 -17.36 1.17
N ILE A 165 -1.31 -18.55 1.50
CA ILE A 165 -2.13 -19.62 2.07
C ILE A 165 -1.70 -19.84 3.52
N ILE A 166 -2.66 -19.88 4.43
CA ILE A 166 -2.44 -20.22 5.83
C ILE A 166 -2.86 -21.67 6.03
N ARG A 167 -1.97 -22.46 6.61
CA ARG A 167 -2.21 -23.86 7.01
C ARG A 167 -1.79 -24.07 8.45
N PRO A 168 -2.37 -25.05 9.18
CA PRO A 168 -1.78 -25.52 10.42
C PRO A 168 -0.34 -25.98 10.17
N ALA A 169 0.58 -25.53 10.99
CA ALA A 169 1.93 -26.05 11.05
C ALA A 169 1.91 -27.51 11.59
N GLY A 170 3.05 -28.11 11.69
CA GLY A 170 3.27 -29.47 12.20
C GLY A 170 4.68 -29.92 11.87
N ASN A 171 5.03 -31.14 12.21
CA ASN A 171 6.40 -31.63 12.18
C ASN A 171 7.04 -31.72 10.77
N ASP A 172 6.25 -31.63 9.69
CA ASP A 172 6.76 -31.67 8.31
C ASP A 172 6.36 -30.39 7.55
N LEU A 173 6.95 -29.27 7.93
CA LEU A 173 6.68 -27.97 7.33
C LEU A 173 6.95 -27.97 5.82
N THR A 174 8.06 -28.57 5.39
CA THR A 174 8.45 -28.62 3.97
C THR A 174 7.43 -29.35 3.11
N GLN A 175 6.86 -30.46 3.59
CA GLN A 175 5.82 -31.16 2.86
C GLN A 175 4.49 -30.41 2.87
N ARG A 176 4.14 -29.83 4.03
CA ARG A 176 2.92 -29.04 4.18
C ARG A 176 2.95 -27.74 3.39
N ALA A 177 4.14 -27.20 3.11
CA ALA A 177 4.34 -26.01 2.30
C ALA A 177 4.18 -26.28 0.78
N LYS A 178 4.17 -27.54 0.36
CA LYS A 178 3.93 -27.85 -1.05
C LYS A 178 2.52 -27.45 -1.42
N VAL A 179 2.43 -26.49 -2.31
CA VAL A 179 1.19 -26.12 -3.02
C VAL A 179 1.33 -26.58 -4.45
N SER A 180 0.29 -27.18 -4.99
CA SER A 180 0.24 -27.36 -6.42
C SER A 180 0.23 -25.96 -7.05
N ALA A 181 1.02 -25.75 -8.09
CA ALA A 181 1.12 -24.46 -8.81
C ALA A 181 -0.20 -24.07 -9.52
N ALA A 182 -1.32 -24.64 -9.14
CA ALA A 182 -2.61 -24.52 -9.79
C ALA A 182 -3.45 -23.32 -9.33
N GLY A 183 -2.99 -22.51 -8.38
CA GLY A 183 -3.66 -21.29 -8.01
C GLY A 183 -3.24 -20.15 -8.92
N GLU A 184 -3.92 -19.95 -10.03
CA GLU A 184 -3.77 -18.69 -10.76
C GLU A 184 -4.32 -17.55 -9.90
N MET A 185 -3.52 -16.49 -9.75
CA MET A 185 -3.97 -15.27 -9.05
C MET A 185 -5.15 -14.68 -9.80
N PRO A 186 -6.20 -14.26 -9.09
CA PRO A 186 -7.30 -13.57 -9.71
C PRO A 186 -6.83 -12.24 -10.32
N LEU A 187 -7.62 -11.74 -11.24
CA LEU A 187 -7.39 -10.45 -11.87
C LEU A 187 -7.58 -9.31 -10.86
N GLY A 188 -6.71 -8.31 -10.94
CA GLY A 188 -6.89 -7.04 -10.23
C GLY A 188 -7.68 -6.06 -11.08
N MET A 189 -8.45 -5.20 -10.44
CA MET A 189 -9.10 -4.07 -11.09
C MET A 189 -8.83 -2.80 -10.30
N SER A 190 -8.49 -1.74 -10.99
CA SER A 190 -8.29 -0.42 -10.40
C SER A 190 -8.98 0.63 -11.23
N TRP A 191 -9.34 1.70 -10.57
CA TRP A 191 -10.07 2.80 -11.11
C TRP A 191 -9.40 4.11 -10.73
N ASP A 192 -8.99 4.90 -11.71
CA ASP A 192 -8.36 6.17 -11.46
C ASP A 192 -9.39 7.30 -11.25
N ARG A 193 -8.92 8.49 -10.91
CA ARG A 193 -9.77 9.66 -10.69
C ARG A 193 -10.50 10.13 -11.94
N ALA A 194 -9.96 9.84 -13.11
CA ALA A 194 -10.60 10.12 -14.39
C ALA A 194 -11.70 9.12 -14.74
N GLY A 195 -11.85 8.05 -13.93
CA GLY A 195 -12.83 7.00 -14.16
C GLY A 195 -12.40 5.95 -15.15
N MET A 196 -11.09 5.86 -15.44
CA MET A 196 -10.54 4.83 -16.30
C MET A 196 -10.30 3.55 -15.50
N LEU A 197 -10.98 2.47 -15.86
CA LEU A 197 -10.79 1.16 -15.25
C LEU A 197 -9.62 0.43 -15.91
N ASN A 198 -8.67 0.02 -15.07
CA ASN A 198 -7.55 -0.82 -15.46
C ASN A 198 -7.72 -2.22 -14.88
N ILE A 199 -7.51 -3.26 -15.70
CA ILE A 199 -7.51 -4.66 -15.27
C ILE A 199 -6.07 -5.18 -15.31
N THR A 200 -5.59 -5.70 -14.20
CA THR A 200 -4.21 -6.14 -14.02
C THR A 200 -4.10 -7.64 -13.77
N THR A 201 -2.98 -8.22 -14.14
CA THR A 201 -2.65 -9.62 -13.88
C THR A 201 -1.14 -9.81 -13.71
N ALA A 202 -0.76 -10.73 -12.83
CA ALA A 202 0.61 -11.20 -12.71
C ALA A 202 0.99 -12.24 -13.78
N ARG A 203 0.01 -12.81 -14.50
CA ARG A 203 0.22 -13.82 -15.53
C ARG A 203 0.72 -13.20 -16.82
N LYS A 204 1.91 -13.59 -17.26
CA LYS A 204 2.49 -13.13 -18.53
C LYS A 204 1.67 -13.61 -19.72
N ASN A 205 1.46 -12.73 -20.70
CA ASN A 205 0.74 -13.04 -21.96
C ASN A 205 -0.71 -13.52 -21.75
N ALA A 206 -1.34 -13.18 -20.64
CA ALA A 206 -2.72 -13.53 -20.40
C ALA A 206 -3.66 -12.76 -21.33
N VAL A 207 -4.65 -13.43 -21.88
CA VAL A 207 -5.78 -12.80 -22.56
C VAL A 207 -6.91 -12.69 -21.56
N ILE A 208 -7.34 -11.46 -21.28
CA ILE A 208 -8.37 -11.15 -20.29
C ILE A 208 -9.66 -10.80 -21.03
N CYS A 209 -10.76 -11.38 -20.57
CA CYS A 209 -12.11 -11.02 -20.98
C CYS A 209 -12.85 -10.33 -19.85
N TYR A 210 -13.78 -9.45 -20.17
CA TYR A 210 -14.64 -8.82 -19.17
C TYR A 210 -16.06 -8.55 -19.69
N SER A 211 -16.98 -8.37 -18.75
CA SER A 211 -18.35 -7.89 -19.00
C SER A 211 -18.73 -6.83 -17.97
N ILE A 212 -19.68 -5.97 -18.33
CA ILE A 212 -20.15 -4.86 -17.48
C ILE A 212 -21.65 -5.08 -17.21
N ASN A 213 -22.08 -4.86 -15.96
CA ASN A 213 -23.47 -4.90 -15.50
C ASN A 213 -24.18 -6.21 -15.86
N ASP A 214 -23.49 -7.36 -15.65
CA ASP A 214 -24.01 -8.70 -15.96
C ASP A 214 -24.49 -8.86 -17.42
N SER A 215 -23.99 -8.01 -18.31
CA SER A 215 -24.28 -8.08 -19.74
C SER A 215 -23.77 -9.39 -20.34
N LYS A 216 -24.54 -9.95 -21.30
CA LYS A 216 -24.07 -11.07 -22.13
C LYS A 216 -22.95 -10.69 -23.10
N LYS A 217 -22.70 -9.38 -23.27
CA LYS A 217 -21.64 -8.88 -24.13
C LYS A 217 -20.31 -9.00 -23.42
N VAL A 218 -19.39 -9.74 -24.02
CA VAL A 218 -18.03 -9.97 -23.53
C VAL A 218 -17.06 -9.19 -24.40
N PHE A 219 -16.07 -8.56 -23.75
CA PHE A 219 -15.02 -7.80 -24.37
C PHE A 219 -13.66 -8.44 -24.08
N ASP A 220 -12.75 -8.38 -25.04
CA ASP A 220 -11.33 -8.65 -24.77
C ASP A 220 -10.69 -7.38 -24.20
N TYR A 221 -10.04 -7.50 -23.04
CA TYR A 221 -9.35 -6.38 -22.42
C TYR A 221 -8.00 -6.12 -23.12
N LYS A 222 -7.78 -4.89 -23.56
CA LYS A 222 -6.54 -4.47 -24.23
C LYS A 222 -5.88 -3.29 -23.55
N GLU A 223 -6.68 -2.37 -23.05
CA GLU A 223 -6.26 -1.10 -22.44
C GLU A 223 -7.31 -0.61 -21.45
N PRO A 224 -6.97 0.31 -20.54
CA PRO A 224 -7.95 0.91 -19.63
C PRO A 224 -9.13 1.51 -20.40
N PHE A 225 -10.33 1.39 -19.85
CA PHE A 225 -11.56 1.88 -20.46
C PHE A 225 -12.37 2.75 -19.50
N ASP A 226 -13.19 3.63 -20.05
CA ASP A 226 -14.02 4.58 -19.31
C ASP A 226 -15.15 3.84 -18.53
N LEU A 227 -15.19 4.05 -17.22
CA LEU A 227 -16.20 3.55 -16.30
C LEU A 227 -16.72 4.67 -15.35
N ARG A 228 -16.69 5.93 -15.77
CA ARG A 228 -17.10 7.09 -14.94
C ARG A 228 -18.53 6.98 -14.44
N GLU A 229 -19.40 6.35 -15.20
CA GLU A 229 -20.80 6.10 -14.79
C GLU A 229 -20.93 5.00 -13.73
N GLY A 230 -19.81 4.38 -13.33
CA GLY A 230 -19.82 3.25 -12.43
C GLY A 230 -20.34 1.98 -13.07
N GLY A 231 -20.47 0.93 -12.27
CA GLY A 231 -21.05 -0.34 -12.70
C GLY A 231 -20.32 -1.54 -12.10
N LYS A 232 -20.93 -2.70 -12.32
CA LYS A 232 -20.39 -4.00 -11.91
C LYS A 232 -19.57 -4.57 -13.03
N VAL A 233 -18.26 -4.76 -12.81
CA VAL A 233 -17.35 -5.34 -13.80
C VAL A 233 -16.95 -6.73 -13.36
N THR A 234 -17.16 -7.71 -14.24
CA THR A 234 -16.70 -9.09 -14.04
C THR A 234 -15.64 -9.39 -15.10
N ALA A 235 -14.46 -9.83 -14.66
CA ALA A 235 -13.37 -10.21 -15.57
C ALA A 235 -12.83 -11.60 -15.26
N TRP A 236 -12.25 -12.25 -16.29
CA TRP A 236 -11.69 -13.59 -16.19
C TRP A 236 -10.62 -13.82 -17.27
N TYR A 237 -9.81 -14.85 -17.09
CA TYR A 237 -8.91 -15.31 -18.15
C TYR A 237 -9.68 -16.02 -19.25
N LYS A 238 -9.37 -15.74 -20.49
CA LYS A 238 -10.05 -16.34 -21.66
C LYS A 238 -9.96 -17.87 -21.68
N ASP A 239 -8.88 -18.42 -21.15
CA ASP A 239 -8.62 -19.86 -21.06
C ASP A 239 -9.00 -20.47 -19.71
N ASN A 240 -9.49 -19.68 -18.75
CA ASN A 240 -9.96 -20.14 -17.46
C ASN A 240 -11.11 -19.29 -16.92
N GLU A 241 -12.32 -19.59 -17.33
CA GLU A 241 -13.51 -18.86 -16.89
C GLU A 241 -13.93 -19.13 -15.44
N GLN A 242 -13.32 -20.12 -14.78
CA GLN A 242 -13.66 -20.43 -13.39
C GLN A 242 -13.08 -19.37 -12.42
N LEU A 243 -12.02 -18.69 -12.82
CA LEU A 243 -11.40 -17.63 -12.05
C LEU A 243 -12.00 -16.25 -12.40
N ARG A 244 -13.28 -16.11 -12.17
CA ARG A 244 -13.97 -14.82 -12.34
C ARG A 244 -13.80 -13.95 -11.11
N VAL A 245 -13.44 -12.70 -11.32
CA VAL A 245 -13.44 -11.65 -10.29
C VAL A 245 -14.47 -10.59 -10.64
N THR A 246 -15.17 -10.11 -9.65
CA THR A 246 -16.21 -9.09 -9.84
C THR A 246 -16.00 -7.96 -8.85
N PHE A 247 -16.00 -6.74 -9.37
CA PHE A 247 -15.93 -5.52 -8.58
C PHE A 247 -17.08 -4.59 -8.97
N GLU A 248 -17.60 -3.89 -7.99
CA GLU A 248 -18.62 -2.86 -8.18
C GLU A 248 -18.00 -1.49 -7.95
N PHE A 249 -18.18 -0.60 -8.91
CA PHE A 249 -17.65 0.77 -8.90
C PHE A 249 -18.81 1.75 -8.86
N ASN A 250 -18.75 2.69 -7.95
CA ASN A 250 -19.75 3.75 -7.88
C ASN A 250 -19.51 4.78 -8.99
N LYS A 251 -20.57 5.46 -9.42
CA LYS A 251 -20.43 6.61 -10.31
C LYS A 251 -19.50 7.65 -9.69
N ILE A 252 -18.59 8.21 -10.50
CA ILE A 252 -17.79 9.38 -10.10
C ILE A 252 -18.67 10.62 -10.14
N GLU A 253 -19.02 11.09 -8.97
CA GLU A 253 -19.68 12.38 -8.80
C GLU A 253 -18.64 13.38 -8.31
N SER A 254 -18.05 14.13 -9.23
CA SER A 254 -17.26 15.32 -8.87
C SER A 254 -18.13 16.56 -9.06
N ILE A 255 -18.13 17.42 -8.08
CA ILE A 255 -18.75 18.75 -8.18
C ILE A 255 -17.67 19.67 -8.73
N PRO A 256 -17.83 20.24 -9.96
CA PRO A 256 -16.91 21.25 -10.43
C PRO A 256 -16.91 22.44 -9.45
N VAL A 257 -15.74 22.91 -9.10
CA VAL A 257 -15.57 24.06 -8.21
C VAL A 257 -14.57 25.04 -8.81
N GLU A 258 -14.79 26.31 -8.52
CA GLU A 258 -13.87 27.38 -8.85
C GLU A 258 -13.34 28.02 -7.54
N VAL A 259 -12.06 28.39 -7.49
CA VAL A 259 -11.53 29.16 -6.39
C VAL A 259 -11.90 30.63 -6.61
N ILE A 260 -12.74 31.16 -5.76
CA ILE A 260 -13.19 32.57 -5.85
C ILE A 260 -12.41 33.50 -4.92
N TYR A 261 -11.80 32.96 -3.87
CA TYR A 261 -10.97 33.73 -2.93
C TYR A 261 -9.94 32.83 -2.25
N ALA A 262 -8.78 33.40 -1.97
CA ALA A 262 -7.77 32.81 -1.10
C ALA A 262 -7.20 33.89 -0.17
N SER A 263 -6.96 33.56 1.09
CA SER A 263 -6.42 34.49 2.10
C SER A 263 -5.08 35.10 1.69
N SER A 264 -4.27 34.34 0.96
CA SER A 264 -3.06 34.82 0.27
C SER A 264 -2.61 33.78 -0.75
N ALA A 265 -1.85 34.19 -1.76
CA ALA A 265 -1.20 33.29 -2.72
C ALA A 265 0.18 33.86 -3.11
N GLU A 266 1.16 33.00 -3.28
CA GLU A 266 2.48 33.38 -3.80
C GLU A 266 2.38 33.52 -5.30
N LYS A 267 2.60 34.73 -5.78
CA LYS A 267 2.39 35.05 -7.20
C LYS A 267 3.39 34.34 -8.11
N GLY A 268 2.86 33.65 -9.12
CA GLY A 268 3.66 32.97 -10.16
C GLY A 268 4.23 31.61 -9.75
N GLU A 269 4.06 31.20 -8.49
CA GLU A 269 4.46 29.87 -8.03
C GLU A 269 3.27 29.11 -7.41
N GLY A 270 2.51 29.75 -6.56
CA GLY A 270 1.48 29.14 -5.73
C GLY A 270 0.12 29.78 -5.91
N ASP A 271 -0.33 30.03 -7.12
CA ASP A 271 -1.64 30.59 -7.40
C ASP A 271 -2.76 29.69 -6.90
N ALA A 272 -3.81 30.28 -6.35
CA ALA A 272 -4.91 29.51 -5.74
C ALA A 272 -5.70 28.68 -6.74
N SER A 273 -5.73 29.08 -8.03
CA SER A 273 -6.35 28.32 -9.11
C SER A 273 -5.73 26.93 -9.32
N HIS A 274 -4.48 26.75 -8.91
CA HIS A 274 -3.80 25.43 -8.97
C HIS A 274 -4.47 24.36 -8.09
N LEU A 275 -5.32 24.73 -7.15
CA LEU A 275 -6.06 23.78 -6.33
C LEU A 275 -7.11 22.96 -7.10
N VAL A 276 -7.53 23.47 -8.26
CA VAL A 276 -8.63 22.90 -9.04
C VAL A 276 -8.29 22.68 -10.52
N ASP A 277 -7.03 22.86 -10.91
CA ASP A 277 -6.56 22.70 -12.30
C ASP A 277 -6.38 21.22 -12.70
N GLY A 278 -6.37 20.29 -11.75
CA GLY A 278 -6.20 18.86 -11.99
C GLY A 278 -4.76 18.42 -12.23
N ASP A 279 -3.77 19.32 -12.16
CA ASP A 279 -2.35 18.98 -12.31
C ASP A 279 -1.74 18.67 -10.93
N PRO A 280 -1.27 17.43 -10.67
CA PRO A 280 -0.65 17.07 -9.40
C PRO A 280 0.70 17.75 -9.13
N ASN A 281 1.30 18.40 -10.14
CA ASN A 281 2.59 19.08 -10.02
C ASN A 281 2.44 20.55 -9.64
N THR A 282 1.28 21.12 -9.77
CA THR A 282 0.96 22.47 -9.33
C THR A 282 0.45 22.44 -7.88
N TYR A 283 0.51 23.56 -7.21
CA TYR A 283 0.04 23.68 -5.83
C TYR A 283 -0.27 25.12 -5.47
N TRP A 284 -1.13 25.34 -4.52
CA TRP A 284 -1.29 26.62 -3.89
C TRP A 284 -0.26 26.80 -2.76
N HIS A 285 0.30 28.00 -2.65
CA HIS A 285 1.19 28.41 -1.58
C HIS A 285 0.83 29.81 -1.09
N THR A 286 0.77 29.97 0.22
CA THR A 286 0.58 31.30 0.82
C THR A 286 1.78 32.19 0.57
N VAL A 287 1.58 33.50 0.53
CA VAL A 287 2.66 34.48 0.27
C VAL A 287 3.78 34.35 1.29
N TYR A 288 5.00 34.33 0.81
CA TYR A 288 6.22 34.29 1.62
C TYR A 288 7.36 35.19 1.08
N SER A 289 7.36 35.52 -0.21
CA SER A 289 8.45 36.27 -0.84
C SER A 289 8.51 37.74 -0.43
N VAL A 290 7.37 38.35 -0.13
CA VAL A 290 7.25 39.76 0.30
C VAL A 290 7.01 39.86 1.80
N THR A 291 6.12 39.02 2.30
CA THR A 291 5.80 38.95 3.75
C THR A 291 5.26 37.53 4.02
N VAL A 292 5.59 36.98 5.19
CA VAL A 292 5.07 35.67 5.56
C VAL A 292 3.62 35.82 6.03
N ALA A 293 2.70 35.17 5.31
CA ALA A 293 1.29 35.16 5.68
C ALA A 293 1.09 34.49 7.05
N LYS A 294 0.19 35.06 7.86
CA LYS A 294 -0.12 34.58 9.21
C LYS A 294 -1.38 33.69 9.18
N TYR A 295 -1.41 32.71 10.04
CA TYR A 295 -2.60 31.85 10.27
C TYR A 295 -3.77 32.68 10.89
N PRO A 296 -5.03 32.26 10.63
CA PRO A 296 -5.44 31.14 9.78
C PRO A 296 -5.36 31.50 8.29
N HIS A 297 -5.22 30.46 7.44
CA HIS A 297 -5.34 30.59 6.00
C HIS A 297 -6.68 29.98 5.56
N TRP A 298 -7.33 30.57 4.56
CA TRP A 298 -8.58 30.04 4.04
C TRP A 298 -8.69 30.22 2.54
N ILE A 299 -9.57 29.44 1.95
CA ILE A 299 -9.87 29.42 0.53
C ILE A 299 -11.37 29.23 0.39
N ASP A 300 -11.98 30.04 -0.46
CA ASP A 300 -13.40 29.95 -0.79
C ASP A 300 -13.57 29.33 -2.18
N PHE A 301 -14.41 28.31 -2.23
CA PHE A 301 -14.77 27.63 -3.47
C PHE A 301 -16.21 27.90 -3.81
N ASP A 302 -16.49 28.16 -5.09
CA ASP A 302 -17.84 28.24 -5.64
C ASP A 302 -18.19 26.96 -6.42
N CYS A 303 -19.34 26.37 -6.11
CA CYS A 303 -19.89 25.20 -6.80
C CYS A 303 -20.82 25.60 -7.96
N ALA A 304 -20.94 26.88 -8.30
CA ALA A 304 -21.82 27.48 -9.30
C ALA A 304 -23.34 27.33 -8.99
N GLU A 305 -23.74 26.29 -8.30
CA GLU A 305 -25.13 26.01 -7.89
C GLU A 305 -25.16 25.33 -6.53
N VAL A 306 -26.30 25.37 -5.86
CA VAL A 306 -26.47 24.71 -4.55
C VAL A 306 -26.35 23.18 -4.71
N LYS A 307 -25.38 22.59 -4.04
CA LYS A 307 -25.08 21.14 -4.08
C LYS A 307 -25.04 20.55 -2.68
N THR A 308 -25.39 19.28 -2.57
CA THR A 308 -25.12 18.52 -1.36
C THR A 308 -23.71 17.99 -1.39
N ILE A 309 -22.85 18.52 -0.53
CA ILE A 309 -21.44 18.09 -0.41
C ILE A 309 -21.38 16.96 0.62
N LYS A 310 -20.84 15.79 0.22
CA LYS A 310 -20.63 14.62 1.09
C LYS A 310 -19.22 14.57 1.67
N GLY A 311 -18.29 15.29 1.07
CA GLY A 311 -16.90 15.32 1.46
C GLY A 311 -16.03 16.01 0.41
N PHE A 312 -14.74 16.06 0.67
CA PHE A 312 -13.75 16.55 -0.26
C PHE A 312 -12.49 15.68 -0.20
N THR A 313 -11.70 15.75 -1.24
CA THR A 313 -10.39 15.13 -1.28
C THR A 313 -9.32 16.21 -1.33
N TYR A 314 -8.26 16.00 -0.58
CA TYR A 314 -7.10 16.88 -0.55
C TYR A 314 -5.88 16.13 -1.08
N LEU A 315 -5.24 16.69 -2.10
CA LEU A 315 -3.95 16.22 -2.60
C LEU A 315 -2.87 17.13 -2.04
N PRO A 316 -2.01 16.64 -1.11
CA PRO A 316 -0.89 17.42 -0.62
C PRO A 316 0.15 17.63 -1.72
N ARG A 317 1.01 18.61 -1.55
CA ARG A 317 2.15 18.87 -2.44
C ARG A 317 3.02 17.61 -2.57
N GLN A 318 3.35 17.20 -3.81
CA GLN A 318 4.00 15.91 -4.07
C GLN A 318 5.53 15.93 -3.90
N ASN A 319 6.16 17.07 -4.08
CA ASN A 319 7.62 17.21 -4.06
C ASN A 319 8.18 17.71 -2.70
N SER A 320 7.34 17.92 -1.71
CA SER A 320 7.72 18.40 -0.38
C SER A 320 6.59 18.19 0.62
N SER A 321 6.93 17.95 1.88
CA SER A 321 5.96 17.95 2.99
C SER A 321 5.69 19.37 3.54
N ASN A 322 6.38 20.38 3.02
CA ASN A 322 6.19 21.75 3.45
C ASN A 322 4.81 22.26 3.01
N GLY A 323 4.06 22.83 3.94
CA GLY A 323 2.72 23.35 3.70
C GLY A 323 1.60 22.29 3.72
N ASN A 324 1.88 21.05 4.09
CA ASN A 324 0.83 20.05 4.29
C ASN A 324 -0.15 20.51 5.36
N ILE A 325 -1.44 20.43 5.05
CA ILE A 325 -2.52 20.82 5.96
C ILE A 325 -2.65 19.74 7.03
N LYS A 326 -2.50 20.13 8.30
CA LYS A 326 -2.68 19.24 9.45
C LYS A 326 -4.07 19.39 10.07
N ASP A 327 -4.43 20.63 10.36
CA ASP A 327 -5.69 20.97 11.03
C ASP A 327 -6.50 21.88 10.10
N TYR A 328 -7.78 21.56 9.93
CA TYR A 328 -8.66 22.34 9.06
C TYR A 328 -10.08 22.41 9.63
N GLN A 329 -10.82 23.41 9.17
CA GLN A 329 -12.24 23.54 9.39
C GLN A 329 -12.93 23.70 8.03
N LEU A 330 -13.90 22.83 7.74
CA LEU A 330 -14.75 22.96 6.58
C LEU A 330 -16.00 23.72 6.99
N GLN A 331 -16.34 24.76 6.24
CA GLN A 331 -17.56 25.54 6.40
C GLN A 331 -18.32 25.55 5.07
N VAL A 332 -19.62 25.66 5.13
CA VAL A 332 -20.49 25.76 3.94
C VAL A 332 -21.36 26.99 4.03
N SER A 333 -21.68 27.56 2.88
CA SER A 333 -22.56 28.72 2.77
C SER A 333 -23.43 28.63 1.52
N ASN A 334 -24.66 29.08 1.59
CA ASN A 334 -25.54 29.21 0.43
C ASN A 334 -25.54 30.63 -0.17
N ASP A 335 -24.94 31.59 0.49
CA ASP A 335 -24.97 33.00 0.12
C ASP A 335 -23.58 33.67 0.12
N GLY A 336 -22.53 32.91 0.45
CA GLY A 336 -21.15 33.42 0.57
C GLY A 336 -20.92 34.42 1.71
N LYS A 337 -21.90 34.56 2.62
CA LYS A 337 -21.83 35.52 3.76
C LYS A 337 -22.04 34.85 5.10
N ASN A 338 -22.93 33.89 5.16
CA ASN A 338 -23.24 33.18 6.39
C ASN A 338 -22.64 31.75 6.27
N TRP A 339 -21.62 31.48 7.05
CA TRP A 339 -20.86 30.24 7.04
C TRP A 339 -21.16 29.41 8.29
N GLY A 340 -21.36 28.10 8.11
CA GLY A 340 -21.67 27.16 9.20
C GLY A 340 -21.09 25.76 8.99
#